data_05eece974de209173659f21b7472e9cb
#
_entry.id   05eece974de209173659f21b7472e9cb
#
_cell.length_a   1.000
_cell.length_b   1.000
_cell.length_c   1.000
_cell.angle_alpha   90.00
_cell.angle_beta   90.00
_cell.angle_gamma   90.00
#
_symmetry.space_group_name_H-M   'P 1'
#
loop_
_entity.id
_entity.type
_entity.pdbx_description
1 polymer ?
#
loop_
_entity_poly.entity_id
_entity_poly.type
_entity_poly.pdbx_seq_one_letter_code
_entity_poly.pdbx_strand_id
1 'polypeptide(L)'
;GAETVGWELYGLAQLLTEVVATGDTPEEVGRGAGLRVGAAIMGSSVTGRAALPARAGSSTKRTPLEVFTVEIERQGFEPSLTCHDEHFDVLLGACPFTSAVLTDRDTVCQMHVGLATGVAESIGGITIDEFVIRDPRRGRCHIRGEAEDPNNSV
;
A
#
# COMPACT_ATOMS: atom_id res chain seq x y z
N GLY A 1 4.51 16.06 -0.29
CA GLY A 1 4.82 17.08 0.69
C GLY A 1 5.80 16.58 1.74
N ALA A 2 6.10 17.43 2.69
CA ALA A 2 7.06 17.12 3.76
C ALA A 2 6.62 15.91 4.60
N GLU A 3 5.33 15.73 4.78
CA GLU A 3 4.79 14.60 5.55
C GLU A 3 5.03 13.28 4.83
N THR A 4 4.89 13.25 3.51
CA THR A 4 5.13 12.06 2.70
C THR A 4 6.61 11.67 2.77
N VAL A 5 7.50 12.66 2.65
CA VAL A 5 8.95 12.44 2.76
C VAL A 5 9.31 11.91 4.13
N GLY A 6 8.70 12.44 5.18
CA GLY A 6 8.92 11.96 6.52
C GLY A 6 8.53 10.51 6.71
N TRP A 7 7.37 10.13 6.17
CA TRP A 7 6.92 8.75 6.24
C TRP A 7 7.88 7.80 5.51
N GLU A 8 8.29 8.18 4.29
CA GLU A 8 9.20 7.37 3.49
C GLU A 8 10.50 7.07 4.23
N LEU A 9 11.07 8.08 4.87
CA LEU A 9 12.33 7.91 5.58
C LEU A 9 12.16 7.16 6.90
N TYR A 10 11.23 7.59 7.73
CA TYR A 10 11.08 7.01 9.06
C TYR A 10 10.38 5.66 9.04
N GLY A 11 9.42 5.48 8.16
CA GLY A 11 8.71 4.22 8.02
C GLY A 11 9.65 3.09 7.62
N LEU A 12 10.44 3.29 6.58
CA LEU A 12 11.39 2.30 6.10
C LEU A 12 12.48 2.02 7.14
N ALA A 13 13.04 3.05 7.74
CA ALA A 13 14.08 2.90 8.76
C ALA A 13 13.56 2.09 9.95
N GLN A 14 12.35 2.35 10.39
CA GLN A 14 11.73 1.61 11.49
C GLN A 14 11.56 0.14 11.14
N LEU A 15 11.07 -0.15 9.95
CA LEU A 15 10.86 -1.52 9.51
C LEU A 15 12.19 -2.28 9.37
N LEU A 16 13.20 -1.65 8.82
CA LEU A 16 14.53 -2.26 8.70
C LEU A 16 15.14 -2.53 10.08
N THR A 17 14.94 -1.61 11.02
CA THR A 17 15.37 -1.81 12.41
C THR A 17 14.67 -3.01 13.03
N GLU A 18 13.37 -3.16 12.75
CA GLU A 18 12.59 -4.28 13.25
C GLU A 18 13.10 -5.62 12.68
N VAL A 19 13.44 -5.67 11.39
CA VAL A 19 14.05 -6.86 10.79
C VAL A 19 15.32 -7.27 11.54
N VAL A 20 16.19 -6.31 11.81
CA VAL A 20 17.46 -6.56 12.53
C VAL A 20 17.18 -7.00 13.97
N ALA A 21 16.26 -6.34 14.64
CA ALA A 21 15.98 -6.61 16.05
C ALA A 21 15.29 -7.97 16.28
N THR A 22 14.37 -8.35 15.41
CA THR A 22 13.58 -9.58 15.60
C THR A 22 14.16 -10.79 14.90
N GLY A 23 14.89 -10.59 13.80
CA GLY A 23 15.36 -11.67 12.95
C GLY A 23 14.28 -12.20 12.00
N ASP A 24 13.09 -11.57 12.00
CA ASP A 24 12.03 -11.93 11.05
C ASP A 24 12.43 -11.51 9.63
N THR A 25 11.81 -12.13 8.63
CA THR A 25 12.09 -11.76 7.24
C THR A 25 11.57 -10.36 6.93
N PRO A 26 12.17 -9.67 5.94
CA PRO A 26 11.64 -8.37 5.51
C PRO A 26 10.16 -8.42 5.12
N GLU A 27 9.74 -9.49 4.45
CA GLU A 27 8.34 -9.68 4.06
C GLU A 27 7.43 -9.77 5.28
N GLU A 28 7.81 -10.55 6.29
CA GLU A 28 7.03 -10.70 7.53
C GLU A 28 6.90 -9.38 8.28
N VAL A 29 8.00 -8.65 8.40
CA VAL A 29 7.99 -7.33 9.05
C VAL A 29 7.10 -6.36 8.26
N GLY A 30 7.25 -6.34 6.95
CA GLY A 30 6.41 -5.53 6.08
C GLY A 30 4.94 -5.87 6.22
N ARG A 31 4.61 -7.16 6.21
CA ARG A 31 3.22 -7.62 6.35
C ARG A 31 2.63 -7.18 7.69
N GLY A 32 3.38 -7.32 8.78
CA GLY A 32 2.94 -6.87 10.10
C GLY A 32 2.64 -5.37 10.12
N ALA A 33 3.51 -4.58 9.51
CA ALA A 33 3.30 -3.13 9.39
C ALA A 33 2.05 -2.84 8.54
N GLY A 34 1.88 -3.54 7.43
CA GLY A 34 0.72 -3.39 6.56
C GLY A 34 -0.59 -3.71 7.25
N LEU A 35 -0.60 -4.76 8.08
CA LEU A 35 -1.76 -5.11 8.88
C LEU A 35 -2.13 -3.98 9.85
N ARG A 36 -1.14 -3.38 10.49
CA ARG A 36 -1.36 -2.24 11.41
C ARG A 36 -1.86 -1.01 10.66
N VAL A 37 -1.26 -0.69 9.53
CA VAL A 37 -1.68 0.44 8.70
C VAL A 37 -3.12 0.26 8.22
N GLY A 38 -3.43 -0.90 7.67
CA GLY A 38 -4.77 -1.20 7.20
C GLY A 38 -5.81 -1.17 8.31
N ALA A 39 -5.47 -1.70 9.49
CA ALA A 39 -6.35 -1.65 10.65
C ALA A 39 -6.61 -0.21 11.09
N ALA A 40 -5.58 0.63 11.08
CA ALA A 40 -5.73 2.04 11.41
C ALA A 40 -6.63 2.78 10.42
N ILE A 41 -6.48 2.49 9.13
CA ILE A 41 -7.33 3.07 8.08
C ILE A 41 -8.79 2.67 8.29
N MET A 42 -9.05 1.39 8.52
CA MET A 42 -10.41 0.89 8.72
C MET A 42 -11.02 1.40 10.02
N GLY A 43 -10.21 1.52 11.07
CA GLY A 43 -10.63 2.13 12.34
C GLY A 43 -10.99 3.60 12.18
N SER A 44 -10.20 4.35 11.42
CA SER A 44 -10.47 5.75 11.13
C SER A 44 -11.75 5.95 10.33
N SER A 45 -12.06 5.05 9.41
CA SER A 45 -13.29 5.15 8.62
C SER A 45 -14.53 4.94 9.48
N VAL A 46 -14.42 4.20 10.58
CA VAL A 46 -15.53 3.98 11.53
C VAL A 46 -15.66 5.12 12.52
N THR A 47 -14.54 5.65 13.01
CA THR A 47 -14.55 6.63 14.10
C THR A 47 -14.19 8.04 13.65
N GLY A 48 -13.54 8.18 12.52
CA GLY A 48 -12.96 9.42 12.05
C GLY A 48 -13.85 10.28 11.18
N ARG A 49 -15.14 10.23 11.37
CA ARG A 49 -16.07 11.04 10.57
C ARG A 49 -15.77 12.52 10.60
N ALA A 50 -15.17 12.98 11.67
CA ALA A 50 -14.81 14.38 11.81
C ALA A 50 -13.54 14.76 11.06
N ALA A 51 -12.72 13.81 10.67
CA ALA A 51 -11.40 14.08 10.11
C ALA A 51 -11.44 14.43 8.62
N LEU A 52 -12.50 14.04 7.91
CA LEU A 52 -12.65 14.33 6.49
C LEU A 52 -14.01 14.97 6.26
N PRO A 53 -14.02 16.23 5.81
CA PRO A 53 -15.29 16.83 5.41
C PRO A 53 -15.84 15.96 4.26
N ALA A 54 -16.98 15.34 4.51
CA ALA A 54 -17.70 14.66 3.47
C ALA A 54 -17.99 15.70 2.40
N ARG A 55 -17.54 15.48 1.19
CA ARG A 55 -17.92 16.33 0.09
C ARG A 55 -19.43 16.25 -0.04
N ALA A 56 -20.06 17.39 -0.07
CA ALA A 56 -21.51 17.45 -0.21
C ALA A 56 -21.92 16.64 -1.46
N GLY A 57 -22.82 15.68 -1.27
CA GLY A 57 -23.31 14.84 -2.34
C GLY A 57 -22.53 13.56 -2.60
N SER A 58 -21.38 13.40 -1.96
CA SER A 58 -20.62 12.17 -2.08
C SER A 58 -20.91 11.29 -0.87
N SER A 59 -21.97 10.53 -0.95
CA SER A 59 -22.30 9.53 0.06
C SER A 59 -21.59 8.20 -0.21
N THR A 60 -20.71 8.18 -1.19
CA THR A 60 -20.13 6.94 -1.66
C THR A 60 -19.07 6.44 -0.71
N LYS A 61 -19.34 5.27 -0.19
CA LYS A 61 -18.32 4.48 0.47
C LYS A 61 -17.28 4.16 -0.58
N ARG A 62 -16.02 4.35 -0.25
CA ARG A 62 -14.93 3.92 -1.12
C ARG A 62 -14.92 2.40 -1.20
N THR A 63 -14.67 1.87 -2.37
CA THR A 63 -14.44 0.43 -2.52
C THR A 63 -13.13 0.04 -1.84
N PRO A 64 -12.97 -1.22 -1.44
CA PRO A 64 -11.69 -1.67 -0.89
C PRO A 64 -10.50 -1.31 -1.76
N LEU A 65 -10.64 -1.45 -3.07
CA LEU A 65 -9.56 -1.16 -4.03
C LEU A 65 -9.23 0.33 -4.06
N GLU A 66 -10.21 1.21 -3.95
CA GLU A 66 -9.97 2.65 -3.85
C GLU A 66 -9.22 3.00 -2.57
N VAL A 67 -9.60 2.42 -1.44
CA VAL A 67 -8.92 2.62 -0.16
C VAL A 67 -7.47 2.17 -0.26
N PHE A 68 -7.25 1.00 -0.84
CA PHE A 68 -5.91 0.45 -1.05
C PHE A 68 -5.06 1.38 -1.92
N THR A 69 -5.61 1.85 -3.03
CA THR A 69 -4.91 2.73 -3.98
C THR A 69 -4.55 4.07 -3.34
N VAL A 70 -5.47 4.65 -2.56
CA VAL A 70 -5.22 5.89 -1.83
C VAL A 70 -4.07 5.73 -0.83
N GLU A 71 -4.02 4.59 -0.15
CA GLU A 71 -2.92 4.34 0.79
C GLU A 71 -1.57 4.24 0.07
N ILE A 72 -1.53 3.57 -1.08
CA ILE A 72 -0.32 3.48 -1.90
C ILE A 72 0.12 4.88 -2.37
N GLU A 73 -0.83 5.72 -2.77
CA GLU A 73 -0.54 7.11 -3.14
C GLU A 73 0.04 7.89 -1.97
N ARG A 74 -0.56 7.73 -0.78
CA ARG A 74 -0.07 8.38 0.43
C ARG A 74 1.36 7.98 0.76
N GLN A 75 1.74 6.75 0.43
CA GLN A 75 3.09 6.25 0.64
C GLN A 75 4.10 6.77 -0.38
N GLY A 76 3.65 7.45 -1.43
CA GLY A 76 4.54 8.10 -2.40
C GLY A 76 4.78 7.31 -3.68
N PHE A 77 4.02 6.27 -3.96
CA PHE A 77 4.26 5.41 -5.12
C PHE A 77 3.62 5.86 -6.43
N GLU A 78 2.85 6.93 -6.44
CA GLU A 78 2.18 7.44 -7.63
C GLU A 78 1.42 6.35 -8.41
N PRO A 79 0.39 5.76 -7.82
CA PRO A 79 -0.31 4.63 -8.44
C PRO A 79 -1.22 5.05 -9.59
N SER A 80 -1.30 4.18 -10.59
CA SER A 80 -2.30 4.26 -11.66
C SER A 80 -3.08 2.95 -11.65
N LEU A 81 -4.37 3.03 -11.38
CA LEU A 81 -5.22 1.86 -11.26
C LEU A 81 -5.93 1.57 -12.57
N THR A 82 -5.86 0.33 -13.01
CA THR A 82 -6.64 -0.19 -14.14
C THR A 82 -7.43 -1.39 -13.67
N CYS A 83 -8.71 -1.42 -13.97
CA CYS A 83 -9.59 -2.53 -13.61
C CYS A 83 -10.13 -3.20 -14.86
N HIS A 84 -10.25 -4.52 -14.82
CA HIS A 84 -10.85 -5.31 -15.87
C HIS A 84 -11.63 -6.45 -15.22
N ASP A 85 -12.94 -6.31 -15.16
CA ASP A 85 -13.83 -7.18 -14.39
C ASP A 85 -13.41 -7.16 -12.91
N GLU A 86 -13.11 -8.33 -12.34
CA GLU A 86 -12.67 -8.43 -10.94
C GLU A 86 -11.15 -8.28 -10.79
N HIS A 87 -10.44 -8.23 -11.91
CA HIS A 87 -8.99 -8.10 -11.90
C HIS A 87 -8.56 -6.64 -11.85
N PHE A 88 -7.51 -6.38 -11.13
CA PHE A 88 -6.92 -5.03 -11.08
C PHE A 88 -5.42 -5.08 -11.34
N ASP A 89 -4.91 -3.94 -11.79
CA ASP A 89 -3.48 -3.69 -11.98
C ASP A 89 -3.18 -2.29 -11.47
N VAL A 90 -2.36 -2.19 -10.44
CA VAL A 90 -1.87 -0.91 -9.94
C VAL A 90 -0.44 -0.74 -10.44
N LEU A 91 -0.26 0.19 -11.36
CA LEU A 91 1.06 0.58 -11.84
C LEU A 91 1.65 1.60 -10.88
N LEU A 92 2.83 1.31 -10.36
CA LEU A 92 3.55 2.22 -9.47
C LEU A 92 4.49 3.09 -10.30
N GLY A 93 4.13 4.36 -10.48
CA GLY A 93 4.89 5.30 -11.31
C GLY A 93 6.19 5.76 -10.69
N ALA A 94 6.31 5.64 -9.37
CA ALA A 94 7.50 6.04 -8.63
C ALA A 94 7.75 5.05 -7.51
N CYS A 95 9.01 4.98 -7.07
CA CYS A 95 9.40 4.21 -5.89
C CYS A 95 10.06 5.17 -4.89
N PRO A 96 9.41 5.47 -3.76
CA PRO A 96 9.98 6.37 -2.77
C PRO A 96 11.23 5.80 -2.09
N PHE A 97 11.45 4.50 -2.23
CA PHE A 97 12.58 3.81 -1.61
C PHE A 97 13.74 3.57 -2.58
N THR A 98 13.80 4.29 -3.69
CA THR A 98 14.77 4.05 -4.76
C THR A 98 16.20 3.93 -4.25
N SER A 99 16.65 4.84 -3.40
CA SER A 99 18.02 4.78 -2.86
C SER A 99 18.29 3.51 -2.06
N ALA A 100 17.34 3.11 -1.24
CA ALA A 100 17.46 1.89 -0.44
C ALA A 100 17.41 0.64 -1.32
N VAL A 101 16.54 0.64 -2.34
CA VAL A 101 16.43 -0.47 -3.30
C VAL A 101 17.75 -0.65 -4.07
N LEU A 102 18.40 0.46 -4.45
CA LEU A 102 19.69 0.38 -5.13
C LEU A 102 20.79 -0.18 -4.23
N THR A 103 20.64 -0.06 -2.92
CA THR A 103 21.59 -0.63 -1.95
C THR A 103 21.31 -2.11 -1.71
N ASP A 104 20.04 -2.46 -1.45
CA ASP A 104 19.65 -3.84 -1.20
C ASP A 104 18.21 -4.06 -1.69
N ARG A 105 18.12 -4.40 -2.96
CA ARG A 105 16.85 -4.59 -3.64
C ARG A 105 15.99 -5.68 -3.00
N ASP A 106 16.59 -6.82 -2.70
CA ASP A 106 15.83 -7.96 -2.18
C ASP A 106 15.18 -7.64 -0.85
N THR A 107 15.92 -7.04 0.06
CA THR A 107 15.39 -6.68 1.38
C THR A 107 14.24 -5.68 1.27
N VAL A 108 14.46 -4.60 0.53
CA VAL A 108 13.49 -3.50 0.45
C VAL A 108 12.25 -3.90 -0.34
N CYS A 109 12.42 -4.59 -1.46
CA CYS A 109 11.29 -5.02 -2.27
C CYS A 109 10.46 -6.10 -1.58
N GLN A 110 11.07 -7.05 -0.89
CA GLN A 110 10.34 -8.04 -0.09
C GLN A 110 9.54 -7.38 1.02
N MET A 111 10.12 -6.39 1.67
CA MET A 111 9.43 -5.61 2.70
C MET A 111 8.20 -4.90 2.11
N HIS A 112 8.34 -4.31 0.93
CA HIS A 112 7.23 -3.64 0.26
C HIS A 112 6.14 -4.63 -0.15
N VAL A 113 6.51 -5.81 -0.65
CA VAL A 113 5.55 -6.87 -0.96
C VAL A 113 4.74 -7.21 0.29
N GLY A 114 5.42 -7.40 1.41
CA GLY A 114 4.76 -7.66 2.69
C GLY A 114 3.83 -6.54 3.09
N LEU A 115 4.31 -5.30 3.02
CA LEU A 115 3.54 -4.11 3.38
C LEU A 115 2.23 -4.03 2.57
N ALA A 116 2.33 -4.16 1.26
CA ALA A 116 1.15 -4.11 0.38
C ALA A 116 0.18 -5.25 0.69
N THR A 117 0.71 -6.44 0.90
CA THR A 117 -0.10 -7.62 1.23
C THR A 117 -0.84 -7.44 2.56
N GLY A 118 -0.14 -6.95 3.57
CA GLY A 118 -0.74 -6.69 4.89
C GLY A 118 -1.83 -5.64 4.84
N VAL A 119 -1.62 -4.56 4.10
CA VAL A 119 -2.65 -3.53 3.90
C VAL A 119 -3.88 -4.13 3.23
N ALA A 120 -3.69 -4.88 2.15
CA ALA A 120 -4.79 -5.53 1.43
C ALA A 120 -5.57 -6.49 2.32
N GLU A 121 -4.87 -7.29 3.11
CA GLU A 121 -5.51 -8.22 4.05
C GLU A 121 -6.36 -7.50 5.12
N SER A 122 -5.83 -6.40 5.66
CA SER A 122 -6.55 -5.64 6.69
C SER A 122 -7.79 -4.96 6.16
N ILE A 123 -7.72 -4.45 4.93
CA ILE A 123 -8.86 -3.81 4.29
C ILE A 123 -9.92 -4.85 3.94
N GLY A 124 -9.50 -6.00 3.46
CA GLY A 124 -10.39 -7.07 3.01
C GLY A 124 -10.92 -6.83 1.60
N GLY A 125 -11.39 -7.89 0.96
CA GLY A 125 -11.95 -7.80 -0.38
C GLY A 125 -10.93 -7.65 -1.50
N ILE A 126 -9.65 -7.73 -1.19
CA ILE A 126 -8.56 -7.60 -2.16
C ILE A 126 -7.61 -8.78 -1.98
N THR A 127 -7.27 -9.44 -3.07
CA THR A 127 -6.27 -10.50 -3.09
C THR A 127 -5.16 -10.10 -4.06
N ILE A 128 -3.93 -10.00 -3.57
CA ILE A 128 -2.78 -9.73 -4.43
C ILE A 128 -2.27 -11.06 -4.97
N ASP A 129 -2.29 -11.22 -6.29
CA ASP A 129 -1.82 -12.43 -6.96
C ASP A 129 -0.37 -12.32 -7.39
N GLU A 130 0.05 -11.13 -7.79
CA GLU A 130 1.37 -10.92 -8.35
C GLU A 130 1.89 -9.53 -8.00
N PHE A 131 3.15 -9.47 -7.62
CA PHE A 131 3.86 -8.22 -7.43
C PHE A 131 5.04 -8.22 -8.43
N VAL A 132 4.89 -7.44 -9.50
CA VAL A 132 5.90 -7.38 -10.56
C VAL A 132 6.93 -6.31 -10.22
N ILE A 133 8.14 -6.75 -9.86
CA ILE A 133 9.22 -5.85 -9.47
C ILE A 133 10.03 -5.49 -10.71
N ARG A 134 10.19 -4.19 -10.93
CA ARG A 134 10.96 -3.63 -12.04
C ARG A 134 12.11 -2.77 -11.52
N ASP A 135 12.86 -2.18 -12.42
CA ASP A 135 13.95 -1.26 -12.05
C ASP A 135 13.37 -0.03 -11.34
N PRO A 136 13.74 0.24 -10.08
CA PRO A 136 13.17 1.36 -9.32
C PRO A 136 13.48 2.73 -9.91
N ARG A 137 14.54 2.85 -10.72
CA ARG A 137 14.89 4.10 -11.36
C ARG A 137 13.93 4.47 -12.48
N ARG A 138 13.24 3.48 -13.03
CA ARG A 138 12.26 3.66 -14.10
C ARG A 138 10.83 3.64 -13.58
N GLY A 139 10.65 3.25 -12.33
CA GLY A 139 9.33 2.96 -11.78
C GLY A 139 8.73 1.73 -12.43
N ARG A 140 7.42 1.70 -12.56
CA ARG A 140 6.68 0.64 -13.27
C ARG A 140 6.68 -0.73 -12.61
N CYS A 141 6.77 -0.77 -11.31
CA CYS A 141 6.37 -1.98 -10.60
C CYS A 141 4.84 -2.09 -10.67
N HIS A 142 4.34 -3.33 -10.65
CA HIS A 142 2.90 -3.56 -10.70
C HIS A 142 2.45 -4.39 -9.52
N ILE A 143 1.29 -4.06 -9.00
CA ILE A 143 0.58 -4.91 -8.04
C ILE A 143 -0.67 -5.37 -8.75
N ARG A 144 -0.80 -6.66 -8.97
CA ARG A 144 -1.94 -7.26 -9.67
C ARG A 144 -2.69 -8.23 -8.78
N GLY A 145 -3.99 -8.28 -8.98
CA GLY A 145 -4.80 -9.20 -8.19
C GLY A 145 -6.26 -9.12 -8.55
N GLU A 146 -7.05 -9.55 -7.60
CA GLU A 146 -8.50 -9.56 -7.72
C GLU A 146 -9.11 -8.74 -6.57
N ALA A 147 -10.18 -8.05 -6.88
CA ALA A 147 -10.96 -7.32 -5.90
C ALA A 147 -12.42 -7.61 -6.13
N GLU A 148 -13.22 -7.52 -5.07
CA GLU A 148 -14.65 -7.57 -5.20
C GLU A 148 -15.08 -6.50 -6.19
N ASP A 149 -16.13 -6.81 -6.99
CA ASP A 149 -16.57 -5.96 -8.08
C ASP A 149 -16.56 -4.48 -7.69
N PRO A 150 -15.69 -3.66 -8.31
CA PRO A 150 -15.60 -2.25 -7.97
C PRO A 150 -16.87 -1.48 -8.29
N ASN A 151 -17.76 -2.05 -9.10
CA ASN A 151 -19.05 -1.46 -9.44
C ASN A 151 -20.16 -1.92 -8.50
N ASN A 152 -19.88 -2.88 -7.65
CA ASN A 152 -20.82 -3.40 -6.68
C ASN A 152 -20.45 -2.94 -5.29
N SER A 153 -20.45 -1.65 -5.08
CA SER A 153 -20.27 -1.06 -3.75
C SER A 153 -21.52 -1.36 -2.93
N VAL A 154 -21.40 -2.38 -2.11
CA VAL A 154 -22.46 -2.69 -1.17
C VAL A 154 -22.35 -1.77 0.03
#